data_d16cea2f00572a5f941db6d1c446154c
#
_entry.id   d16cea2f00572a5f941db6d1c446154c
#
_cell.length_a   1.000
_cell.length_b   1.000
_cell.length_c   1.000
_cell.angle_alpha   90.00
_cell.angle_beta   90.00
_cell.angle_gamma   90.00
#
_symmetry.space_group_name_H-M   'P 1'
#
loop_
_entity.id
_entity.type
_entity.pdbx_description
1 polymer ?
#
loop_
_entity_poly.entity_id
_entity_poly.type
_entity_poly.pdbx_seq_one_letter_code
_entity_poly.pdbx_strand_id
1 'polypeptide(L)'
;FIVVPLSINLVKEKSQGTSVRVRVSPTPYYIHILGKTFTYLIICVIQFLLMVAVGIWLFPLMDLPQFDVSGKMFHLLIVTLFAGLAAIGFGVLIGTMSNTQEQSAPFGATSVVVLAAIGGIWVPVFLMPEFMQKIAQFSPMNWGLNAYYDIILRNSGISEIAKELIFLFLFYIAMVTISLLYERKQNSV
;
A
#
# COMPACT_ATOMS: atom_id res chain seq x y z
N PHE A 1 2.48 -4.34 -5.58
CA PHE A 1 3.55 -5.34 -5.40
C PHE A 1 3.90 -5.60 -3.93
N ILE A 2 3.88 -4.62 -3.01
CA ILE A 2 4.30 -4.80 -1.60
C ILE A 2 3.36 -5.71 -0.80
N VAL A 3 2.05 -5.69 -1.07
CA VAL A 3 1.03 -6.46 -0.33
C VAL A 3 1.34 -7.96 -0.30
N VAL A 4 1.61 -8.54 -1.48
CA VAL A 4 1.81 -10.00 -1.63
C VAL A 4 3.09 -10.48 -0.94
N PRO A 5 4.29 -9.92 -1.20
CA PRO A 5 5.51 -10.35 -0.51
C PRO A 5 5.44 -10.17 1.00
N LEU A 6 4.81 -9.07 1.47
CA LEU A 6 4.65 -8.83 2.90
C LEU A 6 3.74 -9.86 3.55
N SER A 7 2.60 -10.15 2.94
CA SER A 7 1.65 -11.13 3.47
C SER A 7 2.24 -12.55 3.52
N ILE A 8 2.95 -12.96 2.46
CA ILE A 8 3.67 -14.24 2.42
C ILE A 8 4.74 -14.31 3.51
N ASN A 9 5.51 -13.24 3.70
CA ASN A 9 6.56 -13.18 4.71
C ASN A 9 5.99 -13.35 6.12
N LEU A 10 4.88 -12.68 6.44
CA LEU A 10 4.20 -12.83 7.73
C LEU A 10 3.73 -14.27 7.98
N VAL A 11 3.14 -14.91 6.96
CA VAL A 11 2.70 -16.31 7.07
C VAL A 11 3.90 -17.26 7.20
N LYS A 12 4.99 -17.01 6.48
CA LYS A 12 6.23 -17.80 6.59
C LYS A 12 6.79 -17.76 8.00
N GLU A 13 6.82 -16.60 8.62
CA GLU A 13 7.28 -16.45 10.01
C GLU A 13 6.38 -17.21 11.00
N LYS A 14 5.06 -17.22 10.76
CA LYS A 14 4.12 -18.05 11.55
C LYS A 14 4.46 -19.54 11.42
N SER A 15 4.62 -20.03 10.19
CA SER A 15 4.87 -21.45 9.91
C SER A 15 6.24 -21.94 10.40
N GLN A 16 7.25 -21.07 10.44
CA GLN A 16 8.60 -21.39 10.93
C GLN A 16 8.75 -21.27 12.45
N GLY A 17 7.68 -20.98 13.17
CA GLY A 17 7.72 -20.82 14.63
C GLY A 17 8.42 -19.54 15.11
N THR A 18 8.86 -18.66 14.22
CA THR A 18 9.47 -17.36 14.56
C THR A 18 8.47 -16.49 15.32
N SER A 19 7.18 -16.58 14.98
CA SER A 19 6.12 -15.88 15.69
C SER A 19 6.02 -16.30 17.17
N VAL A 20 6.29 -17.58 17.49
CA VAL A 20 6.32 -18.09 18.87
C VAL A 20 7.50 -17.45 19.63
N ARG A 21 8.67 -17.35 19.01
CA ARG A 21 9.84 -16.69 19.61
C ARG A 21 9.60 -15.20 19.86
N VAL A 22 8.92 -14.50 18.95
CA VAL A 22 8.53 -13.10 19.13
C VAL A 22 7.55 -12.95 20.29
N ARG A 23 6.63 -13.90 20.47
CA ARG A 23 5.63 -13.88 21.57
C ARG A 23 6.22 -14.11 22.96
N VAL A 24 7.26 -14.96 23.08
CA VAL A 24 7.99 -15.17 24.35
C VAL A 24 9.05 -14.10 24.62
N SER A 25 9.33 -13.24 23.63
CA SER A 25 10.17 -12.06 23.81
C SER A 25 9.43 -10.99 24.65
N PRO A 26 10.14 -10.20 25.46
CA PRO A 26 9.54 -9.08 26.21
C PRO A 26 9.04 -7.95 25.30
N THR A 27 9.26 -8.03 23.99
CA THR A 27 8.84 -7.02 23.01
C THR A 27 7.38 -7.24 22.58
N PRO A 28 6.52 -6.23 22.71
CA PRO A 28 5.13 -6.36 22.28
C PRO A 28 5.01 -6.48 20.75
N TYR A 29 4.04 -7.25 20.30
CA TYR A 29 3.83 -7.60 18.87
C TYR A 29 3.70 -6.40 17.93
N TYR A 30 3.15 -5.27 18.39
CA TYR A 30 3.06 -4.05 17.57
C TYR A 30 4.43 -3.49 17.15
N ILE A 31 5.49 -3.68 17.96
CA ILE A 31 6.86 -3.27 17.61
C ILE A 31 7.36 -4.08 16.41
N HIS A 32 7.02 -5.36 16.35
CA HIS A 32 7.35 -6.22 15.22
C HIS A 32 6.67 -5.74 13.92
N ILE A 33 5.37 -5.37 13.99
CA ILE A 33 4.66 -4.80 12.86
C ILE A 33 5.29 -3.46 12.43
N LEU A 34 5.66 -2.59 13.37
CA LEU A 34 6.32 -1.33 13.07
C LEU A 34 7.67 -1.53 12.37
N GLY A 35 8.48 -2.49 12.84
CA GLY A 35 9.74 -2.84 12.20
C GLY A 35 9.55 -3.28 10.75
N LYS A 36 8.55 -4.12 10.49
CA LYS A 36 8.18 -4.51 9.13
C LYS A 36 7.69 -3.32 8.30
N THR A 37 6.84 -2.49 8.87
CA THR A 37 6.35 -1.28 8.20
C THR A 37 7.52 -0.42 7.74
N PHE A 38 8.50 -0.18 8.60
CA PHE A 38 9.69 0.61 8.26
C PHE A 38 10.51 -0.04 7.12
N THR A 39 10.77 -1.34 7.21
CA THR A 39 11.51 -2.08 6.18
C THR A 39 10.81 -2.00 4.81
N TYR A 40 9.50 -2.24 4.79
CA TYR A 40 8.74 -2.21 3.53
C TYR A 40 8.51 -0.79 3.00
N LEU A 41 8.52 0.25 3.85
CA LEU A 41 8.53 1.64 3.40
C LEU A 41 9.84 1.99 2.66
N ILE A 42 10.98 1.52 3.16
CA ILE A 42 12.27 1.71 2.45
C ILE A 42 12.19 1.06 1.07
N ILE A 43 11.68 -0.17 0.97
CA ILE A 43 11.49 -0.86 -0.30
C ILE A 43 10.57 -0.05 -1.22
N CYS A 44 9.48 0.52 -0.68
CA CYS A 44 8.54 1.35 -1.42
C CYS A 44 9.22 2.59 -2.03
N VAL A 45 10.05 3.27 -1.24
CA VAL A 45 10.81 4.45 -1.69
C VAL A 45 11.82 4.06 -2.77
N ILE A 46 12.57 2.98 -2.59
CA ILE A 46 13.51 2.49 -3.59
C ILE A 46 12.79 2.16 -4.90
N GLN A 47 11.67 1.45 -4.82
CA GLN A 47 10.86 1.10 -5.99
C GLN A 47 10.32 2.35 -6.71
N PHE A 48 9.85 3.35 -5.95
CA PHE A 48 9.41 4.63 -6.51
C PHE A 48 10.56 5.35 -7.23
N LEU A 49 11.74 5.46 -6.61
CA LEU A 49 12.90 6.09 -7.23
C LEU A 49 13.35 5.37 -8.51
N LEU A 50 13.30 4.04 -8.53
CA LEU A 50 13.58 3.25 -9.73
C LEU A 50 12.57 3.54 -10.85
N MET A 51 11.27 3.63 -10.53
CA MET A 51 10.24 3.97 -11.53
C MET A 51 10.42 5.38 -12.08
N VAL A 52 10.76 6.35 -11.22
CA VAL A 52 11.07 7.73 -11.65
C VAL A 52 12.31 7.74 -12.55
N ALA A 53 13.35 7.00 -12.18
CA ALA A 53 14.58 6.89 -13.00
C ALA A 53 14.26 6.31 -14.39
N VAL A 54 13.43 5.29 -14.48
CA VAL A 54 12.94 4.74 -15.76
C VAL A 54 12.20 5.80 -16.58
N GLY A 55 11.30 6.57 -15.96
CA GLY A 55 10.54 7.63 -16.62
C GLY A 55 11.43 8.76 -17.15
N ILE A 56 12.51 9.10 -16.43
CA ILE A 56 13.42 10.18 -16.84
C ILE A 56 14.42 9.72 -17.90
N TRP A 57 14.97 8.52 -17.77
CA TRP A 57 16.10 8.08 -18.61
C TRP A 57 15.68 7.14 -19.75
N LEU A 58 14.75 6.21 -19.47
CA LEU A 58 14.39 5.20 -20.47
C LEU A 58 13.33 5.71 -21.46
N PHE A 59 12.39 6.54 -21.03
CA PHE A 59 11.34 7.06 -21.92
C PHE A 59 11.88 7.85 -23.10
N PRO A 60 12.84 8.79 -22.92
CA PRO A 60 13.44 9.49 -24.07
C PRO A 60 14.16 8.58 -25.05
N LEU A 61 14.76 7.46 -24.58
CA LEU A 61 15.42 6.48 -25.46
C LEU A 61 14.42 5.69 -26.32
N MET A 62 13.14 5.69 -25.94
CA MET A 62 12.03 5.03 -26.65
C MET A 62 11.17 6.03 -27.45
N ASP A 63 11.65 7.25 -27.67
CA ASP A 63 10.90 8.35 -28.29
C ASP A 63 9.59 8.70 -27.58
N LEU A 64 9.49 8.40 -26.27
CA LEU A 64 8.36 8.78 -25.44
C LEU A 64 8.64 10.10 -24.72
N PRO A 65 7.58 10.87 -24.37
CA PRO A 65 7.74 12.10 -23.61
C PRO A 65 8.47 11.84 -22.27
N GLN A 66 9.48 12.64 -21.97
CA GLN A 66 10.18 12.56 -20.70
C GLN A 66 9.24 12.85 -19.53
N PHE A 67 9.35 12.06 -18.47
CA PHE A 67 8.57 12.27 -17.26
C PHE A 67 9.13 13.49 -16.49
N ASP A 68 8.39 14.59 -16.52
CA ASP A 68 8.77 15.82 -15.83
C ASP A 68 8.40 15.76 -14.34
N VAL A 69 9.42 15.64 -13.51
CA VAL A 69 9.30 15.66 -12.03
C VAL A 69 9.86 16.94 -11.42
N SER A 70 10.21 17.94 -12.24
CA SER A 70 10.82 19.19 -11.79
C SER A 70 9.99 19.88 -10.71
N GLY A 71 10.55 20.04 -9.52
CA GLY A 71 9.90 20.65 -8.37
C GLY A 71 8.81 19.81 -7.69
N LYS A 72 8.42 18.66 -8.26
CA LYS A 72 7.31 17.80 -7.73
C LYS A 72 7.81 16.61 -6.93
N MET A 73 9.11 16.31 -6.98
CA MET A 73 9.70 15.10 -6.40
C MET A 73 9.35 14.92 -4.92
N PHE A 74 9.40 15.99 -4.14
CA PHE A 74 9.07 15.96 -2.71
C PHE A 74 7.59 15.59 -2.46
N HIS A 75 6.66 16.18 -3.24
CA HIS A 75 5.23 15.91 -3.14
C HIS A 75 4.91 14.46 -3.53
N LEU A 76 5.50 13.98 -4.64
CA LEU A 76 5.35 12.59 -5.11
C LEU A 76 5.88 11.58 -4.09
N LEU A 77 7.00 11.90 -3.43
CA LEU A 77 7.56 11.06 -2.38
C LEU A 77 6.64 10.97 -1.16
N ILE A 78 6.01 12.07 -0.75
CA ILE A 78 5.01 12.07 0.33
C ILE A 78 3.84 11.17 -0.03
N VAL A 79 3.25 11.32 -1.21
CA VAL A 79 2.14 10.45 -1.65
C VAL A 79 2.57 8.99 -1.66
N THR A 80 3.79 8.70 -2.16
CA THR A 80 4.35 7.35 -2.17
C THR A 80 4.44 6.75 -0.76
N LEU A 81 4.88 7.53 0.23
CA LEU A 81 4.96 7.08 1.61
C LEU A 81 3.58 6.71 2.18
N PHE A 82 2.57 7.57 1.99
CA PHE A 82 1.23 7.31 2.49
C PHE A 82 0.53 6.17 1.75
N ALA A 83 0.67 6.09 0.43
CA ALA A 83 0.17 4.96 -0.36
C ALA A 83 0.89 3.65 0.02
N GLY A 84 2.20 3.72 0.28
CA GLY A 84 3.00 2.61 0.81
C GLY A 84 2.50 2.15 2.17
N LEU A 85 2.22 3.06 3.11
CA LEU A 85 1.61 2.74 4.39
C LEU A 85 0.28 2.01 4.21
N ALA A 86 -0.63 2.52 3.39
CA ALA A 86 -1.91 1.87 3.12
C ALA A 86 -1.74 0.44 2.57
N ALA A 87 -0.82 0.25 1.62
CA ALA A 87 -0.51 -1.06 1.06
C ALA A 87 0.10 -2.01 2.10
N ILE A 88 1.00 -1.51 2.96
CA ILE A 88 1.61 -2.29 4.05
C ILE A 88 0.53 -2.71 5.06
N GLY A 89 -0.32 -1.80 5.51
CA GLY A 89 -1.42 -2.12 6.42
C GLY A 89 -2.32 -3.22 5.89
N PHE A 90 -2.68 -3.15 4.61
CA PHE A 90 -3.47 -4.17 3.94
C PHE A 90 -2.73 -5.51 3.82
N GLY A 91 -1.44 -5.50 3.50
CA GLY A 91 -0.59 -6.69 3.47
C GLY A 91 -0.44 -7.36 4.84
N VAL A 92 -0.32 -6.55 5.91
CA VAL A 92 -0.30 -7.04 7.30
C VAL A 92 -1.61 -7.73 7.64
N LEU A 93 -2.77 -7.13 7.30
CA LEU A 93 -4.07 -7.75 7.54
C LEU A 93 -4.20 -9.10 6.84
N ILE A 94 -3.90 -9.17 5.54
CA ILE A 94 -3.96 -10.43 4.78
C ILE A 94 -3.02 -11.48 5.37
N GLY A 95 -1.78 -11.12 5.69
CA GLY A 95 -0.82 -12.05 6.29
C GLY A 95 -1.23 -12.52 7.67
N THR A 96 -1.91 -11.68 8.46
CA THR A 96 -2.42 -12.06 9.78
C THR A 96 -3.60 -13.03 9.67
N MET A 97 -4.49 -12.82 8.72
CA MET A 97 -5.68 -13.66 8.51
C MET A 97 -5.37 -14.98 7.78
N SER A 98 -4.29 -15.06 7.04
CA SER A 98 -3.91 -16.25 6.30
C SER A 98 -3.17 -17.26 7.16
N ASN A 99 -3.41 -18.54 6.94
CA ASN A 99 -2.77 -19.65 7.65
C ASN A 99 -1.61 -20.28 6.86
N THR A 100 -1.67 -20.26 5.52
CA THR A 100 -0.63 -20.81 4.64
C THR A 100 -0.17 -19.80 3.60
N GLN A 101 1.04 -19.99 3.06
CA GLN A 101 1.59 -19.14 2.00
C GLN A 101 0.78 -19.27 0.71
N GLU A 102 0.34 -20.51 0.40
CA GLU A 102 -0.50 -20.81 -0.76
C GLU A 102 -1.87 -20.12 -0.69
N GLN A 103 -2.38 -19.86 0.50
CA GLN A 103 -3.61 -19.08 0.71
C GLN A 103 -3.33 -17.58 0.61
N SER A 104 -2.25 -17.09 1.22
CA SER A 104 -1.94 -15.67 1.33
C SER A 104 -1.64 -15.02 -0.02
N ALA A 105 -0.88 -15.71 -0.88
CA ALA A 105 -0.45 -15.17 -2.16
C ALA A 105 -1.62 -14.87 -3.13
N PRO A 106 -2.52 -15.83 -3.45
CA PRO A 106 -3.63 -15.54 -4.35
C PRO A 106 -4.65 -14.60 -3.72
N PHE A 107 -4.88 -14.69 -2.40
CA PHE A 107 -5.81 -13.80 -1.71
C PHE A 107 -5.32 -12.34 -1.76
N GLY A 108 -4.02 -12.14 -1.50
CA GLY A 108 -3.40 -10.82 -1.61
C GLY A 108 -3.43 -10.28 -3.04
N ALA A 109 -3.05 -11.09 -4.02
CA ALA A 109 -3.04 -10.67 -5.43
C ALA A 109 -4.45 -10.33 -5.93
N THR A 110 -5.43 -11.21 -5.71
CA THR A 110 -6.82 -10.98 -6.15
C THR A 110 -7.42 -9.74 -5.50
N SER A 111 -7.21 -9.55 -4.19
CA SER A 111 -7.72 -8.38 -3.48
C SER A 111 -7.15 -7.08 -4.03
N VAL A 112 -5.84 -7.03 -4.32
CA VAL A 112 -5.19 -5.85 -4.91
C VAL A 112 -5.72 -5.58 -6.32
N VAL A 113 -5.92 -6.62 -7.14
CA VAL A 113 -6.49 -6.48 -8.49
C VAL A 113 -7.92 -5.93 -8.45
N VAL A 114 -8.75 -6.43 -7.53
CA VAL A 114 -10.13 -5.93 -7.35
C VAL A 114 -10.11 -4.48 -6.88
N LEU A 115 -9.27 -4.13 -5.91
CA LEU A 115 -9.13 -2.74 -5.45
C LEU A 115 -8.62 -1.81 -6.55
N ALA A 116 -7.72 -2.27 -7.43
CA ALA A 116 -7.20 -1.53 -8.55
C ALA A 116 -8.28 -1.29 -9.62
N ALA A 117 -9.07 -2.32 -9.93
CA ALA A 117 -10.18 -2.20 -10.88
C ALA A 117 -11.24 -1.20 -10.38
N ILE A 118 -11.66 -1.32 -9.12
CA ILE A 118 -12.63 -0.39 -8.49
C ILE A 118 -12.02 1.01 -8.33
N GLY A 119 -10.73 1.09 -7.99
CA GLY A 119 -10.04 2.35 -7.71
C GLY A 119 -9.74 3.24 -8.91
N GLY A 120 -10.06 2.79 -10.14
CA GLY A 120 -9.92 3.61 -11.34
C GLY A 120 -8.58 3.47 -12.07
N ILE A 121 -7.74 2.48 -11.70
CA ILE A 121 -6.43 2.28 -12.34
C ILE A 121 -6.59 1.71 -13.76
N TRP A 122 -7.54 0.79 -13.98
CA TRP A 122 -7.76 0.17 -15.28
C TRP A 122 -8.78 0.94 -16.12
N VAL A 123 -9.86 1.39 -15.49
CA VAL A 123 -10.90 2.18 -16.14
C VAL A 123 -11.05 3.47 -15.34
N PRO A 124 -10.86 4.64 -15.95
CA PRO A 124 -11.05 5.92 -15.27
C PRO A 124 -12.44 6.00 -14.60
N VAL A 125 -12.47 6.48 -13.36
CA VAL A 125 -13.71 6.49 -12.54
C VAL A 125 -14.86 7.21 -13.24
N PHE A 126 -14.57 8.28 -13.98
CA PHE A 126 -15.60 9.06 -14.71
C PHE A 126 -16.29 8.29 -15.85
N LEU A 127 -15.69 7.17 -16.32
CA LEU A 127 -16.30 6.28 -17.33
C LEU A 127 -17.11 5.14 -16.69
N MET A 128 -17.06 5.00 -15.37
CA MET A 128 -17.78 3.95 -14.66
C MET A 128 -19.26 4.35 -14.45
N PRO A 129 -20.18 3.36 -14.30
CA PRO A 129 -21.56 3.63 -13.86
C PRO A 129 -21.58 4.34 -12.50
N GLU A 130 -22.59 5.18 -12.23
CA GLU A 130 -22.69 6.00 -11.02
C GLU A 130 -22.52 5.20 -9.71
N PHE A 131 -23.07 3.98 -9.67
CA PHE A 131 -22.92 3.08 -8.53
C PHE A 131 -21.43 2.75 -8.26
N MET A 132 -20.67 2.42 -9.31
CA MET A 132 -19.25 2.10 -9.18
C MET A 132 -18.41 3.33 -8.82
N GLN A 133 -18.79 4.52 -9.34
CA GLN A 133 -18.12 5.77 -8.96
C GLN A 133 -18.22 6.04 -7.45
N LYS A 134 -19.39 5.74 -6.84
CA LYS A 134 -19.57 5.87 -5.39
C LYS A 134 -18.69 4.88 -4.61
N ILE A 135 -18.58 3.64 -5.08
CA ILE A 135 -17.72 2.63 -4.45
C ILE A 135 -16.24 3.00 -4.60
N ALA A 136 -15.83 3.50 -5.76
CA ALA A 136 -14.47 3.93 -6.03
C ALA A 136 -13.95 4.95 -5.00
N GLN A 137 -14.82 5.84 -4.51
CA GLN A 137 -14.47 6.85 -3.50
C GLN A 137 -14.00 6.26 -2.17
N PHE A 138 -14.30 5.00 -1.88
CA PHE A 138 -13.84 4.30 -0.67
C PHE A 138 -12.57 3.46 -0.91
N SER A 139 -12.07 3.40 -2.14
CA SER A 139 -10.89 2.62 -2.48
C SER A 139 -9.60 3.39 -2.15
N PRO A 140 -8.65 2.79 -1.39
CA PRO A 140 -7.35 3.40 -1.15
C PRO A 140 -6.55 3.62 -2.44
N MET A 141 -6.78 2.78 -3.46
CA MET A 141 -6.18 2.96 -4.79
C MET A 141 -6.66 4.23 -5.48
N ASN A 142 -7.94 4.59 -5.31
CA ASN A 142 -8.49 5.83 -5.86
C ASN A 142 -7.89 7.07 -5.19
N TRP A 143 -7.75 7.06 -3.87
CA TRP A 143 -7.13 8.19 -3.17
C TRP A 143 -5.67 8.40 -3.59
N GLY A 144 -4.89 7.31 -3.67
CA GLY A 144 -3.52 7.38 -4.18
C GLY A 144 -3.44 7.90 -5.60
N LEU A 145 -4.29 7.38 -6.51
CA LEU A 145 -4.33 7.79 -7.92
C LEU A 145 -4.68 9.27 -8.07
N ASN A 146 -5.70 9.75 -7.36
CA ASN A 146 -6.10 11.16 -7.39
C ASN A 146 -4.98 12.06 -6.87
N ALA A 147 -4.32 11.72 -5.75
CA ALA A 147 -3.21 12.48 -5.23
C ALA A 147 -2.04 12.59 -6.23
N TYR A 148 -1.72 11.51 -6.96
CA TYR A 148 -0.72 11.56 -8.03
C TYR A 148 -1.17 12.44 -9.20
N TYR A 149 -2.43 12.34 -9.64
CA TYR A 149 -2.95 13.18 -10.72
C TYR A 149 -2.95 14.66 -10.35
N ASP A 150 -3.33 15.00 -9.13
CA ASP A 150 -3.34 16.38 -8.66
C ASP A 150 -1.94 16.99 -8.67
N ILE A 151 -0.92 16.24 -8.26
CA ILE A 151 0.48 16.72 -8.30
C ILE A 151 1.00 16.80 -9.73
N ILE A 152 0.79 15.76 -10.55
CA ILE A 152 1.42 15.67 -11.88
C ILE A 152 0.73 16.60 -12.88
N LEU A 153 -0.60 16.57 -12.91
CA LEU A 153 -1.40 17.27 -13.93
C LEU A 153 -1.83 18.67 -13.51
N ARG A 154 -2.14 18.87 -12.21
CA ARG A 154 -2.69 20.13 -11.70
C ARG A 154 -1.63 20.98 -10.97
N ASN A 155 -0.41 20.45 -10.76
CA ASN A 155 0.64 21.09 -9.96
C ASN A 155 0.18 21.46 -8.54
N SER A 156 -0.69 20.64 -7.97
CA SER A 156 -1.27 20.86 -6.65
C SER A 156 -0.24 20.80 -5.54
N GLY A 157 -0.42 21.65 -4.51
CA GLY A 157 0.37 21.62 -3.29
C GLY A 157 -0.10 20.56 -2.31
N ILE A 158 0.69 20.35 -1.23
CA ILE A 158 0.37 19.36 -0.17
C ILE A 158 -0.99 19.63 0.48
N SER A 159 -1.37 20.91 0.63
CA SER A 159 -2.66 21.29 1.23
C SER A 159 -3.87 20.81 0.44
N GLU A 160 -3.75 20.70 -0.87
CA GLU A 160 -4.83 20.30 -1.77
C GLU A 160 -5.04 18.77 -1.75
N ILE A 161 -3.97 18.00 -1.59
CA ILE A 161 -3.98 16.53 -1.51
C ILE A 161 -4.06 16.00 -0.07
N ALA A 162 -4.16 16.90 0.93
CA ALA A 162 -4.15 16.51 2.35
C ALA A 162 -5.28 15.54 2.70
N LYS A 163 -6.44 15.67 2.06
CA LYS A 163 -7.60 14.79 2.25
C LYS A 163 -7.26 13.34 1.87
N GLU A 164 -6.65 13.14 0.71
CA GLU A 164 -6.25 11.83 0.19
C GLU A 164 -5.18 11.20 1.08
N LEU A 165 -4.21 11.99 1.55
CA LEU A 165 -3.17 11.54 2.47
C LEU A 165 -3.76 11.09 3.82
N ILE A 166 -4.71 11.86 4.37
CA ILE A 166 -5.40 11.50 5.62
C ILE A 166 -6.17 10.19 5.45
N PHE A 167 -6.90 10.01 4.36
CA PHE A 167 -7.65 8.78 4.10
C PHE A 167 -6.74 7.56 3.97
N LEU A 168 -5.61 7.68 3.26
CA LEU A 168 -4.60 6.63 3.16
C LEU A 168 -4.01 6.26 4.53
N PHE A 169 -3.73 7.25 5.36
CA PHE A 169 -3.21 7.03 6.72
C PHE A 169 -4.24 6.39 7.64
N LEU A 170 -5.49 6.85 7.62
CA LEU A 170 -6.58 6.25 8.38
C LEU A 170 -6.83 4.79 7.94
N PHE A 171 -6.75 4.52 6.65
CA PHE A 171 -6.84 3.15 6.14
C PHE A 171 -5.73 2.27 6.70
N TYR A 172 -4.48 2.74 6.71
CA TYR A 172 -3.35 2.02 7.34
C TYR A 172 -3.65 1.70 8.80
N ILE A 173 -4.04 2.71 9.59
CA ILE A 173 -4.36 2.52 11.01
C ILE A 173 -5.50 1.51 11.19
N ALA A 174 -6.56 1.61 10.41
CA ALA A 174 -7.68 0.67 10.47
C ALA A 174 -7.24 -0.77 10.19
N MET A 175 -6.47 -1.01 9.13
CA MET A 175 -6.00 -2.34 8.75
C MET A 175 -5.06 -2.94 9.81
N VAL A 176 -4.13 -2.16 10.34
CA VAL A 176 -3.24 -2.61 11.41
C VAL A 176 -4.01 -2.88 12.71
N THR A 177 -4.96 -2.03 13.07
CA THR A 177 -5.79 -2.23 14.27
C THR A 177 -6.63 -3.50 14.17
N ILE A 178 -7.28 -3.74 13.03
CA ILE A 178 -8.03 -4.98 12.79
C ILE A 178 -7.11 -6.20 12.89
N SER A 179 -5.91 -6.11 12.32
CA SER A 179 -4.90 -7.17 12.39
C SER A 179 -4.50 -7.48 13.84
N LEU A 180 -4.24 -6.45 14.65
CA LEU A 180 -3.88 -6.61 16.07
C LEU A 180 -5.02 -7.21 16.90
N LEU A 181 -6.26 -6.79 16.64
CA LEU A 181 -7.44 -7.35 17.32
C LEU A 181 -7.67 -8.82 16.96
N TYR A 182 -7.49 -9.16 15.68
CA TYR A 182 -7.59 -10.54 15.22
C TYR A 182 -6.54 -11.46 15.89
N GLU A 183 -5.29 -11.00 15.93
CA GLU A 183 -4.19 -11.73 16.59
C GLU A 183 -4.46 -11.93 18.09
N ARG A 184 -4.97 -10.91 18.79
CA ARG A 184 -5.36 -11.03 20.22
C ARG A 184 -6.43 -12.09 20.42
N LYS A 185 -7.44 -12.13 19.57
CA LYS A 185 -8.53 -13.10 19.67
C LYS A 185 -8.05 -14.55 19.47
N GLN A 186 -7.12 -14.78 18.55
CA GLN A 186 -6.51 -16.09 18.35
C GLN A 186 -5.66 -16.56 19.54
N ASN A 187 -5.10 -15.64 20.30
CA ASN A 187 -4.24 -15.94 21.45
C ASN A 187 -5.01 -16.11 22.76
N SER A 188 -6.31 -15.79 22.80
CA SER A 188 -7.16 -15.93 23.97
C SER A 188 -7.97 -17.22 23.99
N VAL A 189 -7.82 -18.06 22.98
CA VAL A 189 -8.36 -19.43 22.87
C VAL A 189 -7.23 -20.44 22.95
#